data_be691a041df2cb2817824b649cc2cd24
#
_entry.id   be691a041df2cb2817824b649cc2cd24
#
_cell.length_a   1.000
_cell.length_b   1.000
_cell.length_c   1.000
_cell.angle_alpha   90.00
_cell.angle_beta   90.00
_cell.angle_gamma   90.00
#
_symmetry.space_group_name_H-M   'P 1'
#
loop_
_entity.id
_entity.type
_entity.pdbx_description
1 polymer ?
#
loop_
_entity_poly.entity_id
_entity_poly.type
_entity_poly.pdbx_seq_one_letter_code
_entity_poly.pdbx_strand_id
1 'polypeptide(L)'
;LVQHHWVVVAQVEQQIVGYVIAGRWGFFEHWPIYRTLLNRLPQLDWDGPKLTKTNSCQYGPIWVQQTYRGQGIFEALVSEIRRQVAPHFSYMLTFIAEDNERSFAAHSGKAHMQVVDFFTVSARDYYLMAAKTQA
;
A
#
# COMPACT_ATOMS: atom_id res chain seq x y z
N LEU A 1 5.51 -17.28 -10.96
CA LEU A 1 5.94 -15.91 -11.17
C LEU A 1 4.76 -14.95 -11.15
N VAL A 2 3.70 -15.34 -11.78
CA VAL A 2 2.49 -14.51 -11.82
C VAL A 2 1.86 -14.32 -10.44
N GLN A 3 2.14 -15.19 -9.51
CA GLN A 3 1.55 -15.12 -8.18
C GLN A 3 2.26 -14.15 -7.24
N HIS A 4 3.24 -13.40 -7.73
CA HIS A 4 3.92 -12.43 -6.89
C HIS A 4 3.25 -11.07 -6.90
N HIS A 5 2.36 -10.82 -7.86
CA HIS A 5 1.75 -9.51 -8.05
C HIS A 5 0.26 -9.59 -8.29
N TRP A 6 -0.41 -8.51 -7.92
CA TRP A 6 -1.81 -8.28 -8.25
C TRP A 6 -1.90 -6.87 -8.82
N VAL A 7 -2.61 -6.71 -9.93
CA VAL A 7 -2.75 -5.42 -10.60
C VAL A 7 -4.23 -5.19 -10.87
N VAL A 8 -4.73 -4.02 -10.49
CA VAL A 8 -6.09 -3.60 -10.80
C VAL A 8 -6.01 -2.31 -11.58
N VAL A 9 -6.76 -2.23 -12.69
CA VAL A 9 -6.80 -1.01 -13.49
C VAL A 9 -8.22 -0.48 -13.53
N ALA A 10 -8.35 0.85 -13.58
CA ALA A 10 -9.60 1.54 -13.83
C ALA A 10 -9.59 2.05 -15.25
N GLN A 11 -10.66 1.78 -16.00
CA GLN A 11 -10.72 2.08 -17.41
C GLN A 11 -12.00 2.83 -17.74
N VAL A 12 -11.87 3.90 -18.51
CA VAL A 12 -13.00 4.68 -19.00
C VAL A 12 -12.84 4.80 -20.50
N GLU A 13 -13.84 4.33 -21.25
CA GLU A 13 -13.86 4.40 -22.72
C GLU A 13 -12.55 3.87 -23.33
N GLN A 14 -12.09 2.71 -22.84
CA GLN A 14 -10.88 2.03 -23.31
C GLN A 14 -9.58 2.72 -22.93
N GLN A 15 -9.64 3.77 -22.10
CA GLN A 15 -8.46 4.45 -21.62
C GLN A 15 -8.23 4.09 -20.15
N ILE A 16 -6.99 3.75 -19.80
CA ILE A 16 -6.64 3.50 -18.40
C ILE A 16 -6.51 4.83 -17.69
N VAL A 17 -7.32 5.03 -16.65
CA VAL A 17 -7.34 6.28 -15.89
C VAL A 17 -6.85 6.09 -14.45
N GLY A 18 -6.53 4.85 -14.07
CA GLY A 18 -5.97 4.58 -12.76
C GLY A 18 -5.49 3.16 -12.65
N TYR A 19 -4.62 2.90 -11.66
CA TYR A 19 -4.17 1.55 -11.36
C TYR A 19 -3.69 1.46 -9.93
N VAL A 20 -3.63 0.24 -9.42
CA VAL A 20 -2.99 -0.07 -8.15
C VAL A 20 -2.32 -1.43 -8.27
N ILE A 21 -1.18 -1.56 -7.60
CA ILE A 21 -0.39 -2.79 -7.63
C ILE A 21 -0.18 -3.24 -6.20
N ALA A 22 -0.19 -4.56 -5.99
CA ALA A 22 0.23 -5.16 -4.73
C ALA A 22 1.16 -6.33 -5.06
N GLY A 23 2.04 -6.67 -4.14
CA GLY A 23 2.98 -7.75 -4.39
C GLY A 23 3.58 -8.33 -3.14
N ARG A 24 4.17 -9.52 -3.28
CA ARG A 24 4.89 -10.18 -2.20
C ARG A 24 6.21 -9.48 -1.98
N TRP A 25 6.66 -9.45 -0.71
CA TRP A 25 7.87 -8.73 -0.35
C TRP A 25 9.12 -9.23 -1.07
N GLY A 26 9.19 -10.50 -1.37
CA GLY A 26 10.36 -11.06 -2.05
C GLY A 26 10.70 -10.36 -3.36
N PHE A 27 9.69 -9.82 -4.04
CA PHE A 27 9.92 -9.06 -5.26
C PHE A 27 10.59 -7.72 -4.99
N PHE A 28 10.31 -7.11 -3.82
CA PHE A 28 10.73 -5.74 -3.52
C PHE A 28 12.01 -5.67 -2.69
N GLU A 29 12.48 -6.77 -2.13
CA GLU A 29 13.54 -6.77 -1.12
C GLU A 29 14.86 -6.18 -1.58
N HIS A 30 15.15 -6.18 -2.87
CA HIS A 30 16.42 -5.66 -3.36
C HIS A 30 16.47 -4.14 -3.45
N TRP A 31 15.37 -3.43 -3.22
CA TRP A 31 15.38 -1.98 -3.13
C TRP A 31 15.57 -1.55 -1.67
N PRO A 32 16.49 -0.59 -1.39
CA PRO A 32 16.82 -0.23 -0.01
C PRO A 32 15.65 0.20 0.85
N ILE A 33 14.69 0.94 0.28
CA ILE A 33 13.56 1.42 1.07
C ILE A 33 12.70 0.26 1.58
N TYR A 34 12.51 -0.76 0.76
CA TYR A 34 11.71 -1.92 1.17
C TYR A 34 12.46 -2.76 2.20
N ARG A 35 13.78 -2.89 2.06
CA ARG A 35 14.59 -3.59 3.08
C ARG A 35 14.51 -2.89 4.41
N THR A 36 14.59 -1.56 4.42
CA THR A 36 14.46 -0.78 5.65
C THR A 36 13.11 -1.01 6.30
N LEU A 37 12.05 -0.94 5.51
CA LEU A 37 10.69 -1.17 5.99
C LEU A 37 10.56 -2.56 6.63
N LEU A 38 11.04 -3.59 5.93
CA LEU A 38 10.92 -4.97 6.40
C LEU A 38 11.73 -5.22 7.67
N ASN A 39 12.91 -4.59 7.78
CA ASN A 39 13.73 -4.72 8.98
C ASN A 39 13.08 -4.10 10.21
N ARG A 40 12.17 -3.18 10.02
CA ARG A 40 11.48 -2.53 11.14
C ARG A 40 10.27 -3.33 11.63
N LEU A 41 9.73 -4.26 10.83
CA LEU A 41 8.51 -4.97 11.20
C LEU A 41 8.58 -5.66 12.57
N PRO A 42 9.68 -6.35 12.94
CA PRO A 42 9.73 -6.99 14.25
C PRO A 42 9.76 -6.02 15.41
N GLN A 43 10.05 -4.75 15.15
CA GLN A 43 10.22 -3.73 16.18
C GLN A 43 9.03 -2.80 16.33
N LEU A 44 7.97 -3.03 15.54
CA LEU A 44 6.82 -2.13 15.57
C LEU A 44 6.07 -2.25 16.89
N ASP A 45 5.76 -1.07 17.46
CA ASP A 45 5.01 -0.97 18.71
C ASP A 45 3.65 -0.36 18.36
N TRP A 46 2.77 -1.15 17.79
CA TRP A 46 1.44 -0.71 17.41
C TRP A 46 0.41 -1.64 18.06
N ASP A 47 -0.81 -1.14 18.20
CA ASP A 47 -1.90 -1.87 18.84
C ASP A 47 -2.52 -2.85 17.86
N GLY A 48 -1.87 -3.98 17.68
CA GLY A 48 -2.32 -5.02 16.76
C GLY A 48 -1.37 -6.19 16.72
N PRO A 49 -1.68 -7.21 15.92
CA PRO A 49 -0.81 -8.37 15.79
C PRO A 49 0.50 -8.01 15.12
N LYS A 50 1.50 -8.84 15.33
CA LYS A 50 2.81 -8.63 14.75
C LYS A 50 2.73 -8.72 13.23
N LEU A 51 3.27 -7.72 12.55
CA LEU A 51 3.33 -7.68 11.08
C LEU A 51 4.58 -8.41 10.62
N THR A 52 4.43 -9.27 9.61
CA THR A 52 5.53 -10.08 9.07
C THR A 52 5.49 -10.09 7.56
N LYS A 53 6.54 -10.61 6.95
CA LYS A 53 6.61 -10.79 5.50
C LYS A 53 5.56 -11.78 4.99
N THR A 54 5.11 -12.69 5.84
CA THR A 54 4.18 -13.73 5.41
C THR A 54 2.72 -13.36 5.60
N ASN A 55 2.41 -12.48 6.57
CA ASN A 55 1.02 -12.06 6.79
C ASN A 55 0.68 -10.72 6.12
N SER A 56 1.63 -10.15 5.40
CA SER A 56 1.43 -8.85 4.77
C SER A 56 2.00 -8.82 3.35
N CYS A 57 1.51 -7.88 2.56
CA CYS A 57 2.02 -7.61 1.23
C CYS A 57 2.29 -6.12 1.07
N GLN A 58 3.10 -5.79 0.08
CA GLN A 58 3.30 -4.40 -0.32
C GLN A 58 2.08 -3.96 -1.10
N TYR A 59 1.50 -2.84 -0.70
CA TYR A 59 0.44 -2.15 -1.41
C TYR A 59 1.01 -0.89 -2.04
N GLY A 60 0.73 -0.68 -3.31
CA GLY A 60 1.20 0.49 -4.06
C GLY A 60 2.32 0.13 -5.02
N PRO A 61 2.55 0.97 -6.00
CA PRO A 61 1.95 2.30 -6.15
C PRO A 61 0.49 2.26 -6.57
N ILE A 62 -0.19 3.37 -6.33
CA ILE A 62 -1.54 3.62 -6.81
C ILE A 62 -1.56 4.96 -7.53
N TRP A 63 -2.28 5.02 -8.64
CA TRP A 63 -2.35 6.23 -9.45
C TRP A 63 -3.75 6.41 -10.00
N VAL A 64 -4.23 7.65 -9.98
CA VAL A 64 -5.49 8.04 -10.61
C VAL A 64 -5.20 9.30 -11.42
N GLN A 65 -5.59 9.29 -12.69
CA GLN A 65 -5.40 10.44 -13.57
C GLN A 65 -6.08 11.67 -12.95
N GLN A 66 -5.39 12.81 -12.99
CA GLN A 66 -5.82 14.00 -12.27
C GLN A 66 -7.26 14.41 -12.60
N THR A 67 -7.64 14.35 -13.88
CA THR A 67 -8.96 14.77 -14.32
C THR A 67 -10.08 13.84 -13.83
N TYR A 68 -9.74 12.64 -13.32
CA TYR A 68 -10.71 11.67 -12.82
C TYR A 68 -10.70 11.56 -11.31
N ARG A 69 -9.92 12.39 -10.62
CA ARG A 69 -9.87 12.36 -9.15
C ARG A 69 -11.16 12.90 -8.57
N GLY A 70 -11.49 12.44 -7.36
CA GLY A 70 -12.68 12.89 -6.67
C GLY A 70 -13.97 12.22 -7.14
N GLN A 71 -13.87 11.15 -7.92
CA GLN A 71 -15.02 10.45 -8.49
C GLN A 71 -15.16 9.02 -7.98
N GLY A 72 -14.43 8.68 -6.91
CA GLY A 72 -14.54 7.35 -6.31
C GLY A 72 -13.62 6.29 -6.92
N ILE A 73 -12.78 6.64 -7.89
CA ILE A 73 -11.89 5.66 -8.53
C ILE A 73 -10.84 5.16 -7.55
N PHE A 74 -10.27 6.05 -6.74
CA PHE A 74 -9.29 5.67 -5.72
C PHE A 74 -9.88 4.62 -4.79
N GLU A 75 -11.06 4.90 -4.24
CA GLU A 75 -11.72 3.99 -3.31
C GLU A 75 -12.04 2.64 -3.96
N ALA A 76 -12.46 2.66 -5.22
CA ALA A 76 -12.76 1.43 -5.96
C ALA A 76 -11.51 0.59 -6.19
N LEU A 77 -10.38 1.23 -6.53
CA LEU A 77 -9.11 0.54 -6.71
C LEU A 77 -8.65 -0.10 -5.41
N VAL A 78 -8.70 0.65 -4.30
CA VAL A 78 -8.32 0.13 -2.99
C VAL A 78 -9.19 -1.04 -2.60
N SER A 79 -10.50 -0.92 -2.77
CA SER A 79 -11.45 -1.98 -2.42
C SER A 79 -11.17 -3.26 -3.22
N GLU A 80 -10.92 -3.13 -4.50
CA GLU A 80 -10.69 -4.30 -5.35
C GLU A 80 -9.35 -4.97 -5.07
N ILE A 81 -8.27 -4.20 -4.91
CA ILE A 81 -6.98 -4.82 -4.60
C ILE A 81 -7.02 -5.51 -3.23
N ARG A 82 -7.71 -4.89 -2.27
CA ARG A 82 -7.90 -5.48 -0.94
C ARG A 82 -8.62 -6.83 -1.05
N ARG A 83 -9.68 -6.88 -1.85
CA ARG A 83 -10.42 -8.11 -2.07
C ARG A 83 -9.55 -9.20 -2.68
N GLN A 84 -8.69 -8.83 -3.64
CA GLN A 84 -7.85 -9.81 -4.33
C GLN A 84 -6.74 -10.37 -3.45
N VAL A 85 -6.16 -9.56 -2.57
CA VAL A 85 -5.06 -10.03 -1.73
C VAL A 85 -5.52 -10.66 -0.42
N ALA A 86 -6.76 -10.44 -0.01
CA ALA A 86 -7.28 -10.92 1.27
C ALA A 86 -7.12 -12.44 1.47
N PRO A 87 -7.32 -13.31 0.46
CA PRO A 87 -7.11 -14.73 0.65
C PRO A 87 -5.66 -15.13 0.94
N HIS A 88 -4.72 -14.25 0.65
CA HIS A 88 -3.29 -14.53 0.76
C HIS A 88 -2.62 -13.82 1.92
N PHE A 89 -3.12 -12.66 2.32
CA PHE A 89 -2.49 -11.82 3.35
C PHE A 89 -3.54 -11.17 4.22
N SER A 90 -3.21 -11.05 5.50
CA SER A 90 -4.09 -10.38 6.46
C SER A 90 -3.95 -8.86 6.43
N TYR A 91 -2.81 -8.36 5.95
CA TYR A 91 -2.51 -6.93 5.98
C TYR A 91 -1.87 -6.45 4.68
N MET A 92 -2.17 -5.19 4.34
CA MET A 92 -1.48 -4.46 3.28
C MET A 92 -0.65 -3.37 3.94
N LEU A 93 0.61 -3.24 3.53
CA LEU A 93 1.51 -2.21 4.04
C LEU A 93 2.00 -1.33 2.91
N THR A 94 2.20 -0.07 3.21
CA THR A 94 2.82 0.87 2.27
C THR A 94 3.63 1.91 3.05
N PHE A 95 4.43 2.66 2.31
CA PHE A 95 5.10 3.83 2.87
C PHE A 95 4.68 5.06 2.06
N ILE A 96 4.61 6.19 2.75
CA ILE A 96 4.25 7.45 2.12
C ILE A 96 5.21 8.50 2.64
N ALA A 97 5.83 9.27 1.73
CA ALA A 97 6.73 10.33 2.11
C ALA A 97 5.99 11.35 2.99
N GLU A 98 6.65 11.82 4.04
CA GLU A 98 6.05 12.74 5.00
C GLU A 98 5.48 13.99 4.31
N ASP A 99 6.16 14.46 3.29
CA ASP A 99 5.76 15.68 2.58
C ASP A 99 4.70 15.44 1.50
N ASN A 100 4.27 14.20 1.30
CA ASN A 100 3.20 13.90 0.34
C ASN A 100 1.85 13.90 1.06
N GLU A 101 1.39 15.10 1.40
CA GLU A 101 0.19 15.28 2.21
C GLU A 101 -1.06 14.73 1.57
N ARG A 102 -1.18 14.85 0.24
CA ARG A 102 -2.36 14.37 -0.46
C ARG A 102 -2.47 12.86 -0.42
N SER A 103 -1.37 12.15 -0.65
CA SER A 103 -1.34 10.70 -0.56
C SER A 103 -1.64 10.23 0.87
N PHE A 104 -1.06 10.92 1.86
CA PHE A 104 -1.32 10.59 3.26
C PHE A 104 -2.80 10.74 3.59
N ALA A 105 -3.42 11.86 3.20
CA ALA A 105 -4.83 12.11 3.48
C ALA A 105 -5.73 11.07 2.81
N ALA A 106 -5.42 10.71 1.56
CA ALA A 106 -6.21 9.70 0.84
C ALA A 106 -6.11 8.34 1.52
N HIS A 107 -4.90 7.94 1.93
CA HIS A 107 -4.72 6.62 2.52
C HIS A 107 -5.27 6.53 3.94
N SER A 108 -5.10 7.57 4.75
CA SER A 108 -5.66 7.55 6.11
C SER A 108 -7.17 7.75 6.10
N GLY A 109 -7.71 8.57 5.21
CA GLY A 109 -9.14 8.89 5.18
C GLY A 109 -9.97 7.96 4.33
N LYS A 110 -9.55 7.69 3.10
CA LYS A 110 -10.33 6.90 2.14
C LYS A 110 -10.00 5.43 2.13
N ALA A 111 -8.74 5.08 2.36
CA ALA A 111 -8.31 3.68 2.39
C ALA A 111 -8.29 3.11 3.80
N HIS A 112 -8.55 3.94 4.80
CA HIS A 112 -8.61 3.53 6.22
C HIS A 112 -7.32 2.86 6.68
N MET A 113 -6.18 3.37 6.21
CA MET A 113 -4.88 2.89 6.64
C MET A 113 -4.42 3.62 7.90
N GLN A 114 -3.73 2.89 8.74
CA GLN A 114 -3.25 3.39 10.03
C GLN A 114 -1.73 3.55 9.96
N VAL A 115 -1.23 4.65 10.52
CA VAL A 115 0.22 4.83 10.69
C VAL A 115 0.70 3.89 11.78
N VAL A 116 1.68 3.06 11.47
CA VAL A 116 2.24 2.11 12.45
C VAL A 116 3.72 2.37 12.73
N ASP A 117 4.37 3.21 11.92
CA ASP A 117 5.77 3.54 12.12
C ASP A 117 6.14 4.79 11.31
N PHE A 118 7.33 5.30 11.61
CA PHE A 118 7.92 6.44 10.93
C PHE A 118 9.41 6.15 10.76
N PHE A 119 9.93 6.25 9.55
CA PHE A 119 11.32 5.87 9.31
C PHE A 119 11.96 6.76 8.26
N THR A 120 13.29 6.76 8.23
CA THR A 120 14.08 7.61 7.33
C THR A 120 14.98 6.76 6.44
N VAL A 121 14.97 7.08 5.16
CA VAL A 121 15.87 6.47 4.17
C VAL A 121 16.44 7.59 3.30
N SER A 122 17.76 7.62 3.17
CA SER A 122 18.45 8.61 2.32
C SER A 122 18.01 10.04 2.63
N ALA A 123 17.95 10.36 3.93
CA ALA A 123 17.59 11.69 4.45
C ALA A 123 16.15 12.11 4.14
N ARG A 124 15.28 11.17 3.77
CA ARG A 124 13.87 11.45 3.55
C ARG A 124 13.04 10.64 4.54
N ASP A 125 11.99 11.27 5.07
CA ASP A 125 11.14 10.67 6.09
C ASP A 125 9.88 10.10 5.48
N TYR A 126 9.44 8.95 6.02
CA TYR A 126 8.28 8.24 5.53
C TYR A 126 7.42 7.73 6.67
N TYR A 127 6.11 7.72 6.44
CA TYR A 127 5.18 6.96 7.28
C TYR A 127 5.09 5.55 6.77
N LEU A 128 5.10 4.58 7.68
CA LEU A 128 4.70 3.21 7.36
C LEU A 128 3.24 3.06 7.75
N MET A 129 2.42 2.68 6.80
CA MET A 129 0.98 2.55 7.02
C MET A 129 0.52 1.12 6.75
N ALA A 130 -0.48 0.70 7.51
CA ALA A 130 -1.03 -0.65 7.42
C ALA A 130 -2.55 -0.62 7.41
N ALA A 131 -3.13 -1.58 6.72
CA ALA A 131 -4.57 -1.80 6.73
C ALA A 131 -4.86 -3.30 6.71
N LYS A 132 -5.95 -3.70 7.35
CA LYS A 132 -6.45 -5.05 7.22
C LYS A 132 -6.97 -5.26 5.81
N THR A 133 -6.80 -6.48 5.29
CA THR A 133 -7.33 -6.83 3.98
C THR A 133 -8.81 -7.21 4.06
N GLN A 134 -9.28 -7.60 5.25
CA GLN A 134 -10.69 -7.90 5.48
C GLN A 134 -11.25 -6.92 6.52
N ALA A 135 -12.47 -6.52 6.30
CA ALA A 135 -13.15 -5.61 7.20
C ALA A 135 -13.44 -6.24 8.57
#